data_d8fb83c1b99d1eeb1d5769285785224f
#
_entry.id   d8fb83c1b99d1eeb1d5769285785224f
#
_cell.length_a   1.000
_cell.length_b   1.000
_cell.length_c   1.000
_cell.angle_alpha   90.00
_cell.angle_beta   90.00
_cell.angle_gamma   90.00
#
_symmetry.space_group_name_H-M   'P 1'
#
loop_
_entity.id
_entity.type
_entity.pdbx_description
1 polymer ?
#
loop_
_entity_poly.entity_id
_entity_poly.type
_entity_poly.pdbx_seq_one_letter_code
_entity_poly.pdbx_strand_id
1 'polypeptide(L)'
;MNKTRLNRIAFSITILVMLVFPIGTMAAPEGKLIIFHAGSLTVPFEAMEKEFEARYPGIDVLREAGGSTKMARLISEVGKPADIMASADYKVIDNNLIPGFASWNIRFASNQLVLCYTDQSRYADSITTKNWYEILQKKDVIWGHSDPNLDPCGYRSLMVLQLAEKFYHLLGLNQKLLDNRPEKNVRPKSVELVNLMKTGNMDYAWEYLSVAVQHELKYIQLDDHINLGDYRYDEYYGTAQVKVSGKEPGAWITKKGESCTYGVTQINNCPNPEAAAAFLQFLLSPEHGLKILREMGQPPFVPSWVPSKEMADSLPGAIKPLVEMRD
;
A
#
# COMPACT_ATOMS: atom_id res chain seq x y z
N MET A 1 -74.52 35.69 56.94
CA MET A 1 -74.53 34.33 56.37
C MET A 1 -73.70 34.32 55.11
N ASN A 2 -72.41 33.97 55.17
CA ASN A 2 -71.49 33.88 54.04
C ASN A 2 -70.92 32.49 53.96
N LYS A 3 -71.21 31.76 52.86
CA LYS A 3 -70.69 30.48 52.53
C LYS A 3 -69.44 30.62 51.74
N THR A 4 -68.28 30.32 52.34
CA THR A 4 -66.94 30.25 51.69
C THR A 4 -66.90 28.95 50.92
N ARG A 5 -66.67 29.06 49.55
CA ARG A 5 -66.40 27.91 48.72
C ARG A 5 -64.88 27.61 48.73
N LEU A 6 -64.53 26.39 49.10
CA LEU A 6 -63.20 25.83 49.09
C LEU A 6 -62.92 25.29 47.67
N ASN A 7 -62.02 25.92 46.93
CA ASN A 7 -61.51 25.41 45.65
C ASN A 7 -60.42 24.37 45.93
N ARG A 8 -60.66 23.09 45.59
CA ARG A 8 -59.65 22.06 45.57
C ARG A 8 -58.96 22.08 44.22
N ILE A 9 -57.69 22.50 44.22
CA ILE A 9 -56.79 22.36 43.05
C ILE A 9 -56.23 20.95 43.10
N ALA A 10 -56.59 20.14 42.10
CA ALA A 10 -55.96 18.81 41.90
C ALA A 10 -54.65 18.99 41.12
N PHE A 11 -53.56 18.66 41.74
CA PHE A 11 -52.22 18.63 41.11
C PHE A 11 -52.07 17.23 40.48
N SER A 12 -52.14 17.16 39.14
CA SER A 12 -51.80 15.95 38.38
C SER A 12 -50.31 15.86 38.22
N ILE A 13 -49.65 14.94 38.90
CA ILE A 13 -48.23 14.61 38.71
C ILE A 13 -48.15 13.63 37.52
N THR A 14 -47.72 14.12 36.36
CA THR A 14 -47.39 13.28 35.21
C THR A 14 -45.98 12.70 35.43
N ILE A 15 -45.89 11.42 35.76
CA ILE A 15 -44.62 10.69 35.86
C ILE A 15 -44.17 10.39 34.43
N LEU A 16 -43.13 11.11 33.95
CA LEU A 16 -42.47 10.81 32.69
C LEU A 16 -41.52 9.61 32.93
N VAL A 17 -41.92 8.43 32.51
CA VAL A 17 -41.06 7.25 32.51
C VAL A 17 -40.10 7.36 31.34
N MET A 18 -38.87 7.79 31.59
CA MET A 18 -37.78 7.69 30.61
C MET A 18 -37.40 6.20 30.44
N LEU A 19 -37.81 5.63 29.31
CA LEU A 19 -37.30 4.34 28.84
C LEU A 19 -35.80 4.52 28.47
N VAL A 20 -34.91 4.20 29.36
CA VAL A 20 -33.48 4.06 29.07
C VAL A 20 -33.30 2.74 28.33
N PHE A 21 -33.23 2.82 26.99
CA PHE A 21 -32.76 1.69 26.20
C PHE A 21 -31.29 1.47 26.54
N PRO A 22 -30.86 0.26 26.90
CA PRO A 22 -29.44 -0.01 27.03
C PRO A 22 -28.80 0.14 25.63
N ILE A 23 -27.99 1.16 25.42
CA ILE A 23 -27.06 1.22 24.30
C ILE A 23 -26.10 0.07 24.57
N GLY A 24 -26.29 -1.03 23.84
CA GLY A 24 -25.35 -2.15 23.88
C GLY A 24 -23.96 -1.63 23.52
N THR A 25 -23.09 -1.44 24.49
CA THR A 25 -21.68 -1.22 24.25
C THR A 25 -21.14 -2.49 23.64
N MET A 26 -20.91 -2.52 22.34
CA MET A 26 -20.12 -3.59 21.74
C MET A 26 -18.77 -3.59 22.46
N ALA A 27 -18.36 -4.76 22.95
CA ALA A 27 -17.03 -4.90 23.55
C ALA A 27 -15.97 -4.42 22.58
N ALA A 28 -14.95 -3.74 23.06
CA ALA A 28 -13.84 -3.35 22.22
C ALA A 28 -13.15 -4.61 21.69
N PRO A 29 -12.71 -4.62 20.42
CA PRO A 29 -12.01 -5.78 19.87
C PRO A 29 -10.72 -6.05 20.66
N GLU A 30 -10.39 -7.34 20.83
CA GLU A 30 -9.23 -7.80 21.60
C GLU A 30 -8.51 -8.95 20.90
N GLY A 31 -7.32 -9.30 21.38
CA GLY A 31 -6.51 -10.41 20.88
C GLY A 31 -5.51 -10.00 19.80
N LYS A 32 -5.00 -11.00 19.06
CA LYS A 32 -3.98 -10.78 18.03
C LYS A 32 -4.62 -10.35 16.72
N LEU A 33 -3.96 -9.40 16.04
CA LEU A 33 -4.28 -8.97 14.69
C LEU A 33 -3.07 -9.23 13.78
N ILE A 34 -3.20 -10.15 12.82
CA ILE A 34 -2.11 -10.58 11.95
C ILE A 34 -2.20 -9.85 10.61
N ILE A 35 -1.23 -8.99 10.30
CA ILE A 35 -1.20 -8.19 9.07
C ILE A 35 0.00 -8.59 8.21
N PHE A 36 -0.27 -9.09 7.00
CA PHE A 36 0.76 -9.27 5.98
C PHE A 36 0.78 -8.06 5.06
N HIS A 37 1.96 -7.50 4.81
CA HIS A 37 2.03 -6.28 4.02
C HIS A 37 3.29 -6.17 3.15
N ALA A 38 3.22 -5.30 2.13
CA ALA A 38 4.34 -4.92 1.29
C ALA A 38 5.48 -4.29 2.10
N GLY A 39 6.72 -4.49 1.67
CA GLY A 39 7.90 -3.89 2.30
C GLY A 39 7.83 -2.37 2.41
N SER A 40 7.30 -1.68 1.38
CA SER A 40 7.11 -0.23 1.36
C SER A 40 6.06 0.30 2.37
N LEU A 41 5.28 -0.59 2.98
CA LEU A 41 4.32 -0.26 4.05
C LEU A 41 4.90 -0.47 5.46
N THR A 42 6.16 -0.88 5.60
CA THR A 42 6.75 -1.21 6.91
C THR A 42 6.71 -0.02 7.87
N VAL A 43 7.21 1.13 7.45
CA VAL A 43 7.28 2.33 8.30
C VAL A 43 5.89 2.90 8.60
N PRO A 44 4.99 3.14 7.61
CA PRO A 44 3.66 3.65 7.91
C PRO A 44 2.83 2.69 8.77
N PHE A 45 2.94 1.37 8.56
CA PHE A 45 2.19 0.41 9.35
C PHE A 45 2.74 0.25 10.78
N GLU A 46 4.05 0.49 10.99
CA GLU A 46 4.60 0.61 12.35
C GLU A 46 4.03 1.82 13.11
N ALA A 47 3.89 2.95 12.43
CA ALA A 47 3.26 4.12 13.03
C ALA A 47 1.77 3.87 13.31
N MET A 48 1.07 3.20 12.38
CA MET A 48 -0.34 2.83 12.55
C MET A 48 -0.55 1.84 13.69
N GLU A 49 0.32 0.83 13.83
CA GLU A 49 0.30 -0.13 14.94
C GLU A 49 0.33 0.61 16.28
N LYS A 50 1.30 1.49 16.49
CA LYS A 50 1.45 2.26 17.74
C LYS A 50 0.20 3.09 18.08
N GLU A 51 -0.37 3.78 17.09
CA GLU A 51 -1.57 4.59 17.28
C GLU A 51 -2.81 3.73 17.48
N PHE A 52 -2.91 2.61 16.75
CA PHE A 52 -4.05 1.70 16.85
C PHE A 52 -4.09 0.96 18.17
N GLU A 53 -2.97 0.41 18.66
CA GLU A 53 -2.86 -0.25 19.94
C GLU A 53 -3.11 0.70 21.13
N ALA A 54 -2.67 1.96 21.02
CA ALA A 54 -3.01 2.98 22.02
C ALA A 54 -4.52 3.23 22.11
N ARG A 55 -5.25 3.09 20.98
CA ARG A 55 -6.71 3.22 20.92
C ARG A 55 -7.46 1.94 21.36
N TYR A 56 -6.86 0.79 21.08
CA TYR A 56 -7.40 -0.54 21.38
C TYR A 56 -6.40 -1.36 22.20
N PRO A 57 -6.23 -1.08 23.50
CA PRO A 57 -5.17 -1.70 24.33
C PRO A 57 -5.29 -3.24 24.50
N GLY A 58 -6.44 -3.82 24.11
CA GLY A 58 -6.64 -5.28 24.10
C GLY A 58 -6.12 -5.96 22.83
N ILE A 59 -5.65 -5.22 21.82
CA ILE A 59 -5.14 -5.77 20.55
C ILE A 59 -3.61 -5.77 20.56
N ASP A 60 -3.03 -6.90 20.08
CA ASP A 60 -1.61 -7.10 19.79
C ASP A 60 -1.43 -7.25 18.27
N VAL A 61 -0.87 -6.23 17.59
CA VAL A 61 -0.70 -6.22 16.14
C VAL A 61 0.59 -6.94 15.75
N LEU A 62 0.46 -8.02 15.01
CA LEU A 62 1.56 -8.83 14.49
C LEU A 62 1.74 -8.58 12.98
N ARG A 63 2.83 -7.89 12.60
CA ARG A 63 3.09 -7.56 11.19
C ARG A 63 4.14 -8.48 10.57
N GLU A 64 3.88 -8.96 9.35
CA GLU A 64 4.87 -9.65 8.51
C GLU A 64 5.06 -8.87 7.21
N ALA A 65 6.27 -8.33 7.00
CA ALA A 65 6.62 -7.53 5.85
C ALA A 65 7.39 -8.33 4.79
N GLY A 66 7.10 -8.10 3.51
CA GLY A 66 7.83 -8.74 2.41
C GLY A 66 7.42 -8.22 1.04
N GLY A 67 7.92 -8.84 -0.03
CA GLY A 67 7.39 -8.62 -1.37
C GLY A 67 5.92 -9.05 -1.42
N SER A 68 5.05 -8.21 -1.97
CA SER A 68 3.59 -8.44 -1.96
C SER A 68 3.19 -9.81 -2.52
N THR A 69 3.79 -10.22 -3.63
CA THR A 69 3.54 -11.54 -4.24
C THR A 69 3.90 -12.68 -3.28
N LYS A 70 5.03 -12.56 -2.59
CA LYS A 70 5.43 -13.54 -1.58
C LYS A 70 4.42 -13.60 -0.43
N MET A 71 4.00 -12.44 0.09
CA MET A 71 3.04 -12.38 1.20
C MET A 71 1.69 -12.99 0.81
N ALA A 72 1.18 -12.68 -0.38
CA ALA A 72 -0.05 -13.29 -0.88
C ALA A 72 0.06 -14.83 -1.04
N ARG A 73 1.19 -15.33 -1.53
CA ARG A 73 1.45 -16.78 -1.68
C ARG A 73 1.58 -17.50 -0.33
N LEU A 74 2.11 -16.85 0.70
CA LEU A 74 2.11 -17.43 2.04
C LEU A 74 0.70 -17.71 2.54
N ILE A 75 -0.28 -16.89 2.17
CA ILE A 75 -1.70 -17.11 2.49
C ILE A 75 -2.26 -18.19 1.59
N SER A 76 -2.17 -18.03 0.26
CA SER A 76 -2.89 -18.86 -0.72
C SER A 76 -2.26 -20.24 -0.98
N GLU A 77 -0.95 -20.38 -0.88
CA GLU A 77 -0.22 -21.63 -1.21
C GLU A 77 0.27 -22.35 0.04
N VAL A 78 0.69 -21.60 1.08
CA VAL A 78 1.22 -22.19 2.32
C VAL A 78 0.16 -22.34 3.41
N GLY A 79 -0.94 -21.57 3.32
CA GLY A 79 -2.00 -21.57 4.32
C GLY A 79 -1.62 -20.85 5.62
N LYS A 80 -0.68 -19.90 5.58
CA LYS A 80 -0.33 -19.09 6.75
C LYS A 80 -1.53 -18.23 7.16
N PRO A 81 -1.90 -18.21 8.45
CA PRO A 81 -2.99 -17.36 8.92
C PRO A 81 -2.62 -15.89 8.79
N ALA A 82 -3.58 -15.10 8.32
CA ALA A 82 -3.52 -13.65 8.29
C ALA A 82 -4.93 -13.09 8.42
N ASP A 83 -5.06 -11.91 9.01
CA ASP A 83 -6.32 -11.19 9.10
C ASP A 83 -6.45 -10.20 7.93
N ILE A 84 -5.36 -9.51 7.62
CA ILE A 84 -5.30 -8.47 6.59
C ILE A 84 -4.11 -8.73 5.66
N MET A 85 -4.32 -8.48 4.35
CA MET A 85 -3.25 -8.37 3.37
C MET A 85 -3.27 -6.98 2.74
N ALA A 86 -2.13 -6.25 2.84
CA ALA A 86 -1.92 -4.97 2.18
C ALA A 86 -0.77 -5.04 1.17
N SER A 87 -1.06 -4.77 -0.09
CA SER A 87 -0.16 -4.96 -1.23
C SER A 87 0.28 -3.64 -1.87
N ALA A 88 1.50 -3.56 -2.35
CA ALA A 88 2.01 -2.45 -3.17
C ALA A 88 1.54 -2.52 -4.65
N ASP A 89 0.82 -3.56 -5.00
CA ASP A 89 0.12 -3.72 -6.27
C ASP A 89 -1.21 -4.42 -5.99
N TYR A 90 -2.32 -3.71 -6.23
CA TYR A 90 -3.66 -4.24 -6.00
C TYR A 90 -3.92 -5.55 -6.77
N LYS A 91 -3.33 -5.71 -7.97
CA LYS A 91 -3.47 -6.94 -8.77
C LYS A 91 -2.88 -8.18 -8.12
N VAL A 92 -1.95 -8.02 -7.19
CA VAL A 92 -1.45 -9.15 -6.40
C VAL A 92 -2.58 -9.75 -5.57
N ILE A 93 -3.43 -8.94 -4.96
CA ILE A 93 -4.63 -9.40 -4.23
C ILE A 93 -5.63 -10.02 -5.20
N ASP A 94 -5.98 -9.29 -6.28
CA ASP A 94 -6.97 -9.75 -7.26
C ASP A 94 -6.60 -11.12 -7.85
N ASN A 95 -5.32 -11.33 -8.19
CA ASN A 95 -4.87 -12.54 -8.89
C ASN A 95 -4.52 -13.71 -7.97
N ASN A 96 -4.14 -13.47 -6.70
CA ASN A 96 -3.67 -14.53 -5.82
C ASN A 96 -4.64 -14.86 -4.68
N LEU A 97 -5.52 -13.94 -4.31
CA LEU A 97 -6.41 -14.09 -3.16
C LEU A 97 -7.89 -14.11 -3.53
N ILE A 98 -8.31 -13.38 -4.54
CA ILE A 98 -9.71 -13.37 -4.97
C ILE A 98 -9.94 -14.46 -6.05
N PRO A 99 -11.05 -15.23 -5.98
CA PRO A 99 -12.10 -15.19 -4.95
C PRO A 99 -11.83 -16.10 -3.73
N GLY A 100 -10.81 -16.95 -3.76
CA GLY A 100 -10.63 -18.05 -2.82
C GLY A 100 -10.35 -17.64 -1.37
N PHE A 101 -9.60 -16.58 -1.16
CA PHE A 101 -9.12 -16.14 0.14
C PHE A 101 -9.60 -14.73 0.54
N ALA A 102 -10.14 -13.97 -0.41
CA ALA A 102 -10.71 -12.64 -0.20
C ALA A 102 -11.88 -12.41 -1.16
N SER A 103 -12.80 -11.51 -0.78
CA SER A 103 -14.01 -11.20 -1.58
C SER A 103 -13.99 -9.79 -2.17
N TRP A 104 -13.05 -8.95 -1.75
CA TRP A 104 -12.92 -7.56 -2.18
C TRP A 104 -11.47 -7.08 -2.04
N ASN A 105 -11.18 -5.96 -2.67
CA ASN A 105 -9.86 -5.34 -2.61
C ASN A 105 -10.03 -3.81 -2.72
N ILE A 106 -9.75 -3.08 -1.65
CA ILE A 106 -9.86 -1.63 -1.59
C ILE A 106 -8.56 -0.99 -2.07
N ARG A 107 -8.65 -0.07 -3.05
CA ARG A 107 -7.54 0.80 -3.47
C ARG A 107 -7.50 1.97 -2.51
N PHE A 108 -6.40 2.10 -1.73
CA PHE A 108 -6.35 3.06 -0.62
C PHE A 108 -5.26 4.13 -0.77
N ALA A 109 -4.22 3.87 -1.55
CA ALA A 109 -3.12 4.80 -1.76
C ALA A 109 -2.45 4.58 -3.12
N SER A 110 -1.68 5.57 -3.56
CA SER A 110 -0.78 5.50 -4.71
C SER A 110 0.68 5.63 -4.29
N ASN A 111 1.58 5.45 -5.26
CA ASN A 111 3.01 5.71 -5.14
C ASN A 111 3.61 5.97 -6.54
N GLN A 112 4.89 6.26 -6.62
CA GLN A 112 5.62 6.38 -7.89
C GLN A 112 7.04 5.84 -7.74
N LEU A 113 7.65 5.45 -8.85
CA LEU A 113 9.05 5.05 -8.90
C LEU A 113 9.95 6.28 -8.97
N VAL A 114 11.01 6.25 -8.18
CA VAL A 114 12.08 7.26 -8.18
C VAL A 114 13.43 6.56 -8.20
N LEU A 115 14.45 7.26 -8.69
CA LEU A 115 15.83 6.80 -8.59
C LEU A 115 16.46 7.40 -7.33
N CYS A 116 16.67 6.57 -6.31
CA CYS A 116 17.23 6.97 -5.02
C CYS A 116 18.76 6.97 -5.04
N TYR A 117 19.35 7.83 -4.19
CA TYR A 117 20.79 7.94 -3.99
C TYR A 117 21.13 8.62 -2.66
N THR A 118 22.41 8.71 -2.30
CA THR A 118 22.92 9.40 -1.11
C THR A 118 23.97 10.45 -1.51
N ASP A 119 24.44 11.28 -0.57
CA ASP A 119 25.55 12.21 -0.79
C ASP A 119 26.87 11.50 -1.16
N GLN A 120 27.00 10.22 -0.80
CA GLN A 120 28.18 9.42 -1.10
C GLN A 120 28.14 8.75 -2.47
N SER A 121 27.00 8.81 -3.17
CA SER A 121 26.83 8.21 -4.50
C SER A 121 27.69 8.92 -5.53
N ARG A 122 28.31 8.16 -6.43
CA ARG A 122 29.08 8.74 -7.53
C ARG A 122 28.18 9.63 -8.36
N TYR A 123 28.68 10.81 -8.70
CA TYR A 123 27.93 11.82 -9.47
C TYR A 123 26.70 12.40 -8.77
N ALA A 124 26.58 12.30 -7.43
CA ALA A 124 25.47 12.83 -6.65
C ALA A 124 25.21 14.33 -6.90
N ASP A 125 26.27 15.12 -7.10
CA ASP A 125 26.17 16.58 -7.32
C ASP A 125 25.79 16.94 -8.77
N SER A 126 25.83 16.00 -9.71
CA SER A 126 25.61 16.24 -11.15
C SER A 126 24.42 15.52 -11.75
N ILE A 127 23.85 14.54 -11.03
CA ILE A 127 22.69 13.80 -11.50
C ILE A 127 21.43 14.67 -11.48
N THR A 128 20.63 14.57 -12.53
CA THR A 128 19.40 15.33 -12.74
C THR A 128 18.32 14.47 -13.40
N THR A 129 17.10 14.99 -13.50
CA THR A 129 16.00 14.38 -14.27
C THR A 129 16.30 14.23 -15.76
N LYS A 130 17.32 14.94 -16.29
CA LYS A 130 17.66 14.96 -17.72
C LYS A 130 18.85 14.07 -18.10
N ASN A 131 19.65 13.61 -17.12
CA ASN A 131 20.89 12.86 -17.39
C ASN A 131 21.05 11.58 -16.56
N TRP A 132 20.08 11.21 -15.72
CA TRP A 132 20.17 10.03 -14.87
C TRP A 132 20.49 8.75 -15.64
N TYR A 133 19.93 8.60 -16.84
CA TYR A 133 20.17 7.44 -17.69
C TYR A 133 21.59 7.42 -18.28
N GLU A 134 22.24 8.56 -18.46
CA GLU A 134 23.66 8.65 -18.85
C GLU A 134 24.56 8.28 -17.67
N ILE A 135 24.20 8.73 -16.45
CA ILE A 135 24.94 8.41 -15.23
C ILE A 135 24.89 6.90 -14.96
N LEU A 136 23.72 6.26 -15.07
CA LEU A 136 23.58 4.82 -14.83
C LEU A 136 24.30 3.94 -15.86
N GLN A 137 24.70 4.49 -17.02
CA GLN A 137 25.50 3.78 -18.02
C GLN A 137 27.02 3.85 -17.76
N LYS A 138 27.48 4.66 -16.79
CA LYS A 138 28.90 4.74 -16.44
C LYS A 138 29.38 3.46 -15.77
N LYS A 139 30.54 2.94 -16.19
CA LYS A 139 31.08 1.64 -15.72
C LYS A 139 31.43 1.61 -14.23
N ASP A 140 31.72 2.76 -13.65
CA ASP A 140 32.05 2.92 -12.22
C ASP A 140 30.80 3.13 -11.34
N VAL A 141 29.62 3.30 -11.93
CA VAL A 141 28.37 3.48 -11.19
C VAL A 141 27.73 2.12 -10.86
N ILE A 142 27.42 1.92 -9.59
CA ILE A 142 26.75 0.72 -9.07
C ILE A 142 25.28 1.04 -8.80
N TRP A 143 24.39 0.39 -9.52
CA TRP A 143 22.96 0.58 -9.32
C TRP A 143 22.20 -0.76 -9.33
N GLY A 144 20.98 -0.76 -8.77
CA GLY A 144 20.18 -1.96 -8.65
C GLY A 144 18.68 -1.73 -8.52
N HIS A 145 17.95 -2.83 -8.44
CA HIS A 145 16.51 -2.88 -8.19
C HIS A 145 16.14 -4.18 -7.47
N SER A 146 14.90 -4.29 -6.98
CA SER A 146 14.41 -5.53 -6.39
C SER A 146 14.08 -6.59 -7.46
N ASP A 147 13.99 -7.87 -7.03
CA ASP A 147 13.68 -8.99 -7.93
C ASP A 147 12.26 -8.86 -8.48
N PRO A 148 12.08 -8.78 -9.82
CA PRO A 148 10.78 -8.63 -10.43
C PRO A 148 9.83 -9.83 -10.20
N ASN A 149 10.35 -10.99 -9.83
CA ASN A 149 9.55 -12.16 -9.51
C ASN A 149 8.99 -12.16 -8.08
N LEU A 150 9.58 -11.38 -7.18
CA LEU A 150 9.28 -11.38 -5.76
C LEU A 150 8.66 -10.07 -5.26
N ASP A 151 8.97 -8.94 -5.92
CA ASP A 151 8.60 -7.60 -5.46
C ASP A 151 8.04 -6.74 -6.61
N PRO A 152 6.86 -6.13 -6.44
CA PRO A 152 6.29 -5.19 -7.41
C PRO A 152 7.22 -4.03 -7.79
N CYS A 153 8.03 -3.51 -6.87
CA CYS A 153 9.03 -2.48 -7.19
C CYS A 153 9.98 -2.97 -8.29
N GLY A 154 10.38 -4.24 -8.27
CA GLY A 154 11.30 -4.82 -9.23
C GLY A 154 10.78 -4.82 -10.66
N TYR A 155 9.57 -5.37 -10.91
CA TYR A 155 9.05 -5.34 -12.27
C TYR A 155 8.65 -3.94 -12.72
N ARG A 156 8.23 -3.06 -11.81
CA ARG A 156 7.96 -1.65 -12.11
C ARG A 156 9.23 -0.88 -12.48
N SER A 157 10.34 -1.15 -11.81
CA SER A 157 11.65 -0.57 -12.20
C SER A 157 12.02 -0.92 -13.63
N LEU A 158 11.84 -2.19 -14.03
CA LEU A 158 12.09 -2.61 -15.43
C LEU A 158 11.13 -1.93 -16.43
N MET A 159 9.87 -1.69 -16.03
CA MET A 159 8.91 -0.94 -16.85
C MET A 159 9.33 0.52 -17.02
N VAL A 160 9.82 1.18 -15.96
CA VAL A 160 10.36 2.55 -16.02
C VAL A 160 11.48 2.64 -17.05
N LEU A 161 12.40 1.66 -17.12
CA LEU A 161 13.48 1.66 -18.11
C LEU A 161 12.95 1.57 -19.56
N GLN A 162 11.93 0.73 -19.80
CA GLN A 162 11.27 0.62 -21.10
C GLN A 162 10.53 1.91 -21.47
N LEU A 163 9.81 2.50 -20.53
CA LEU A 163 9.10 3.76 -20.72
C LEU A 163 10.07 4.93 -20.98
N ALA A 164 11.22 4.95 -20.28
CA ALA A 164 12.25 5.94 -20.49
C ALA A 164 12.87 5.86 -21.90
N GLU A 165 13.16 4.65 -22.40
CA GLU A 165 13.60 4.45 -23.79
C GLU A 165 12.64 5.10 -24.80
N LYS A 166 11.34 4.84 -24.61
CA LYS A 166 10.27 5.37 -25.44
C LYS A 166 10.12 6.90 -25.30
N PHE A 167 10.09 7.39 -24.05
CA PHE A 167 9.87 8.80 -23.73
C PHE A 167 11.00 9.71 -24.22
N TYR A 168 12.25 9.29 -24.02
CA TYR A 168 13.44 10.04 -24.48
C TYR A 168 13.79 9.77 -25.96
N HIS A 169 13.07 8.87 -26.64
CA HIS A 169 13.38 8.44 -28.03
C HIS A 169 14.80 7.90 -28.21
N LEU A 170 15.33 7.20 -27.21
CA LEU A 170 16.70 6.67 -27.15
C LEU A 170 16.72 5.15 -27.39
N LEU A 171 16.64 4.72 -28.64
CA LEU A 171 16.59 3.30 -29.01
C LEU A 171 17.74 2.49 -28.38
N GLY A 172 17.38 1.39 -27.70
CA GLY A 172 18.31 0.50 -27.02
C GLY A 172 18.75 1.00 -25.63
N LEU A 173 18.18 2.08 -25.11
CA LEU A 173 18.50 2.60 -23.78
C LEU A 173 18.24 1.57 -22.68
N ASN A 174 17.08 0.93 -22.70
CA ASN A 174 16.70 -0.09 -21.73
C ASN A 174 17.74 -1.21 -21.64
N GLN A 175 18.14 -1.76 -22.78
CA GLN A 175 19.15 -2.84 -22.83
C GLN A 175 20.51 -2.36 -22.32
N LYS A 176 20.98 -1.18 -22.74
CA LYS A 176 22.26 -0.62 -22.28
C LYS A 176 22.29 -0.42 -20.75
N LEU A 177 21.19 0.02 -20.17
CA LEU A 177 21.07 0.14 -18.72
C LEU A 177 21.16 -1.22 -18.04
N LEU A 178 20.42 -2.22 -18.53
CA LEU A 178 20.44 -3.58 -17.96
C LEU A 178 21.81 -4.25 -18.11
N ASP A 179 22.51 -4.05 -19.22
CA ASP A 179 23.86 -4.59 -19.46
C ASP A 179 24.89 -4.00 -18.46
N ASN A 180 24.66 -2.77 -17.98
CA ASN A 180 25.52 -2.13 -16.98
C ASN A 180 25.12 -2.48 -15.52
N ARG A 181 24.07 -3.24 -15.30
CA ARG A 181 23.59 -3.66 -13.98
C ARG A 181 23.91 -5.14 -13.74
N PRO A 182 24.93 -5.49 -12.97
CA PRO A 182 25.24 -6.89 -12.62
C PRO A 182 24.08 -7.56 -11.87
N GLU A 183 23.86 -8.86 -12.11
CA GLU A 183 22.79 -9.65 -11.47
C GLU A 183 22.86 -9.62 -9.94
N LYS A 184 24.07 -9.58 -9.36
CA LYS A 184 24.26 -9.44 -7.92
C LYS A 184 23.66 -8.17 -7.30
N ASN A 185 23.26 -7.17 -8.11
CA ASN A 185 22.62 -5.95 -7.66
C ASN A 185 21.08 -6.06 -7.66
N VAL A 186 20.53 -7.20 -8.02
CA VAL A 186 19.11 -7.53 -7.81
C VAL A 186 18.94 -8.08 -6.40
N ARG A 187 17.98 -7.55 -5.65
CA ARG A 187 17.73 -7.95 -4.26
C ARG A 187 16.28 -8.47 -4.11
N PRO A 188 16.05 -9.44 -3.22
CA PRO A 188 14.69 -9.99 -3.00
C PRO A 188 13.63 -8.95 -2.64
N LYS A 189 14.05 -7.85 -1.98
CA LYS A 189 13.16 -6.76 -1.53
C LYS A 189 13.79 -5.41 -1.84
N SER A 190 12.96 -4.45 -2.19
CA SER A 190 13.41 -3.07 -2.44
C SER A 190 14.11 -2.45 -1.23
N VAL A 191 13.54 -2.59 -0.04
CA VAL A 191 14.12 -2.03 1.21
C VAL A 191 15.54 -2.53 1.54
N GLU A 192 16.01 -3.65 0.97
CA GLU A 192 17.39 -4.11 1.13
C GLU A 192 18.38 -3.19 0.40
N LEU A 193 17.94 -2.55 -0.68
CA LEU A 193 18.76 -1.61 -1.45
C LEU A 193 19.08 -0.33 -0.67
N VAL A 194 18.17 0.09 0.21
CA VAL A 194 18.36 1.25 1.09
C VAL A 194 19.64 1.10 1.94
N ASN A 195 19.83 -0.07 2.54
CA ASN A 195 21.02 -0.34 3.35
C ASN A 195 22.29 -0.34 2.51
N LEU A 196 22.24 -0.87 1.27
CA LEU A 196 23.39 -0.85 0.37
C LEU A 196 23.78 0.58 -0.03
N MET A 197 22.82 1.46 -0.28
CA MET A 197 23.10 2.88 -0.56
C MET A 197 23.65 3.60 0.66
N LYS A 198 23.05 3.44 1.85
CA LYS A 198 23.49 4.07 3.09
C LYS A 198 24.90 3.63 3.52
N THR A 199 25.33 2.43 3.16
CA THR A 199 26.68 1.91 3.44
C THR A 199 27.70 2.16 2.31
N GLY A 200 27.30 2.87 1.24
CA GLY A 200 28.17 3.17 0.10
C GLY A 200 28.49 1.97 -0.80
N ASN A 201 27.78 0.85 -0.64
CA ASN A 201 27.94 -0.36 -1.46
C ASN A 201 27.11 -0.30 -2.76
N MET A 202 26.27 0.70 -2.91
CA MET A 202 25.47 0.98 -4.09
C MET A 202 25.30 2.49 -4.25
N ASP A 203 25.41 3.00 -5.48
CA ASP A 203 25.25 4.43 -5.75
C ASP A 203 23.78 4.79 -5.92
N TYR A 204 23.02 3.99 -6.69
CA TYR A 204 21.64 4.26 -7.04
C TYR A 204 20.77 3.02 -6.94
N ALA A 205 19.52 3.21 -6.52
CA ALA A 205 18.54 2.14 -6.52
C ALA A 205 17.16 2.65 -6.94
N TRP A 206 16.43 1.79 -7.64
CA TRP A 206 15.02 2.02 -7.93
C TRP A 206 14.18 1.70 -6.70
N GLU A 207 13.42 2.70 -6.26
CA GLU A 207 12.56 2.62 -5.09
C GLU A 207 11.24 3.35 -5.33
N TYR A 208 10.28 3.10 -4.45
CA TYR A 208 9.12 3.96 -4.36
C TYR A 208 9.47 5.29 -3.68
N LEU A 209 8.79 6.38 -4.09
CA LEU A 209 8.93 7.69 -3.47
C LEU A 209 8.75 7.63 -1.95
N SER A 210 7.77 6.85 -1.47
CA SER A 210 7.54 6.69 -0.04
C SER A 210 8.75 6.12 0.71
N VAL A 211 9.47 5.16 0.11
CA VAL A 211 10.69 4.61 0.68
C VAL A 211 11.79 5.68 0.73
N ALA A 212 11.93 6.48 -0.33
CA ALA A 212 12.89 7.59 -0.34
C ALA A 212 12.61 8.59 0.80
N VAL A 213 11.36 9.00 0.98
CA VAL A 213 10.94 9.94 2.03
C VAL A 213 11.16 9.35 3.42
N GLN A 214 10.71 8.11 3.66
CA GLN A 214 10.78 7.44 4.95
C GLN A 214 12.21 7.15 5.42
N HIS A 215 13.13 6.97 4.47
CA HIS A 215 14.54 6.69 4.76
C HIS A 215 15.47 7.89 4.56
N GLU A 216 14.89 9.08 4.30
CA GLU A 216 15.64 10.34 4.10
C GLU A 216 16.69 10.23 2.98
N LEU A 217 16.36 9.50 1.92
CA LEU A 217 17.22 9.37 0.74
C LEU A 217 17.01 10.57 -0.19
N LYS A 218 18.07 10.98 -0.87
CA LYS A 218 17.92 11.82 -2.06
C LYS A 218 17.32 11.00 -3.20
N TYR A 219 16.61 11.65 -4.08
CA TYR A 219 15.99 10.97 -5.23
C TYR A 219 15.83 11.89 -6.42
N ILE A 220 15.85 11.29 -7.61
CA ILE A 220 15.45 11.92 -8.87
C ILE A 220 13.98 11.57 -9.09
N GLN A 221 13.12 12.57 -9.08
CA GLN A 221 11.72 12.43 -9.49
C GLN A 221 11.66 12.44 -11.02
N LEU A 222 11.07 11.42 -11.58
CA LEU A 222 10.95 11.26 -13.03
C LEU A 222 9.69 11.96 -13.54
N ASP A 223 9.64 12.15 -14.88
CA ASP A 223 8.43 12.63 -15.55
C ASP A 223 7.26 11.67 -15.34
N ASP A 224 6.04 12.22 -15.28
CA ASP A 224 4.82 11.42 -15.01
C ASP A 224 4.54 10.36 -16.08
N HIS A 225 5.04 10.53 -17.32
CA HIS A 225 4.95 9.50 -18.35
C HIS A 225 5.74 8.22 -18.04
N ILE A 226 6.72 8.28 -17.12
CA ILE A 226 7.62 7.15 -16.88
C ILE A 226 7.67 6.68 -15.42
N ASN A 227 7.20 7.49 -14.46
CA ASN A 227 7.31 7.18 -13.03
C ASN A 227 6.24 6.21 -12.50
N LEU A 228 5.24 5.84 -13.28
CA LEU A 228 4.11 4.99 -12.90
C LEU A 228 3.27 5.56 -11.74
N GLY A 229 3.23 6.89 -11.58
CA GLY A 229 2.55 7.53 -10.45
C GLY A 229 1.13 8.01 -10.74
N ASP A 230 0.79 8.23 -11.99
CA ASP A 230 -0.44 8.89 -12.39
C ASP A 230 -1.30 8.00 -13.31
N TYR A 231 -2.49 7.59 -12.83
CA TYR A 231 -3.43 6.74 -13.56
C TYR A 231 -3.85 7.32 -14.93
N ARG A 232 -3.75 8.63 -15.14
CA ARG A 232 -4.05 9.28 -16.43
C ARG A 232 -3.14 8.80 -17.56
N TYR A 233 -1.98 8.25 -17.23
CA TYR A 233 -1.01 7.68 -18.16
C TYR A 233 -1.04 6.15 -18.25
N ASP A 234 -2.06 5.47 -17.69
CA ASP A 234 -2.11 4.00 -17.67
C ASP A 234 -2.09 3.38 -19.08
N GLU A 235 -2.70 4.04 -20.08
CA GLU A 235 -2.59 3.60 -21.48
C GLU A 235 -1.14 3.64 -21.98
N TYR A 236 -0.42 4.72 -21.66
CA TYR A 236 1.01 4.85 -22.01
C TYR A 236 1.86 3.86 -21.22
N TYR A 237 1.62 3.70 -19.92
CA TYR A 237 2.31 2.73 -19.07
C TYR A 237 2.11 1.30 -19.57
N GLY A 238 0.92 0.96 -20.07
CA GLY A 238 0.58 -0.35 -20.63
C GLY A 238 1.41 -0.78 -21.83
N THR A 239 2.18 0.14 -22.43
CA THR A 239 3.14 -0.18 -23.50
C THR A 239 4.41 -0.86 -22.98
N ALA A 240 4.72 -0.75 -21.68
CA ALA A 240 5.80 -1.48 -21.02
C ALA A 240 5.30 -2.80 -20.46
N GLN A 241 6.11 -3.86 -20.59
CA GLN A 241 5.72 -5.20 -20.16
C GLN A 241 6.92 -5.96 -19.59
N VAL A 242 6.69 -6.72 -18.52
CA VAL A 242 7.71 -7.57 -17.89
C VAL A 242 7.15 -8.97 -17.67
N LYS A 243 7.91 -9.99 -18.07
CA LYS A 243 7.60 -11.38 -17.75
C LYS A 243 8.13 -11.70 -16.36
N VAL A 244 7.27 -12.26 -15.51
CA VAL A 244 7.59 -12.71 -14.16
C VAL A 244 7.11 -14.15 -13.97
N SER A 245 7.66 -14.86 -12.98
CA SER A 245 7.26 -16.22 -12.67
C SER A 245 5.78 -16.29 -12.28
N GLY A 246 5.08 -17.27 -12.84
CA GLY A 246 3.69 -17.60 -12.52
C GLY A 246 3.57 -18.40 -11.21
N LYS A 247 2.36 -18.91 -10.95
CA LYS A 247 2.08 -19.75 -9.76
C LYS A 247 2.71 -21.13 -9.86
N GLU A 248 2.62 -21.74 -11.05
CA GLU A 248 3.15 -23.07 -11.30
C GLU A 248 4.64 -22.99 -11.65
N PRO A 249 5.45 -23.99 -11.25
CA PRO A 249 6.85 -24.08 -11.66
C PRO A 249 7.01 -24.04 -13.18
N GLY A 250 7.85 -23.13 -13.68
CA GLY A 250 8.09 -22.92 -15.10
C GLY A 250 7.01 -22.10 -15.83
N ALA A 251 5.91 -21.74 -15.18
CA ALA A 251 4.92 -20.82 -15.76
C ALA A 251 5.41 -19.37 -15.71
N TRP A 252 5.02 -18.59 -16.71
CA TRP A 252 5.33 -17.17 -16.82
C TRP A 252 4.03 -16.38 -17.01
N ILE A 253 3.98 -15.21 -16.37
CA ILE A 253 2.90 -14.24 -16.59
C ILE A 253 3.50 -12.92 -17.07
N THR A 254 2.79 -12.22 -17.93
CA THR A 254 3.18 -10.90 -18.39
C THR A 254 2.48 -9.83 -17.55
N LYS A 255 3.26 -9.02 -16.85
CA LYS A 255 2.80 -7.81 -16.20
C LYS A 255 2.85 -6.67 -17.19
N LYS A 256 1.76 -5.92 -17.34
CA LYS A 256 1.71 -4.66 -18.09
C LYS A 256 1.90 -3.50 -17.13
N GLY A 257 2.48 -2.41 -17.62
CA GLY A 257 2.64 -1.19 -16.87
C GLY A 257 1.27 -0.56 -16.54
N GLU A 258 1.20 -0.04 -15.34
CA GLU A 258 0.07 0.70 -14.81
C GLU A 258 0.51 1.51 -13.60
N SER A 259 -0.32 2.44 -13.14
CA SER A 259 -0.03 3.26 -11.97
C SER A 259 0.17 2.43 -10.70
N CYS A 260 1.06 2.92 -9.83
CA CYS A 260 1.34 2.29 -8.53
C CYS A 260 0.17 2.48 -7.59
N THR A 261 -0.72 1.51 -7.54
CA THR A 261 -1.92 1.54 -6.71
C THR A 261 -1.86 0.43 -5.67
N TYR A 262 -1.90 0.84 -4.40
CA TYR A 262 -1.93 -0.08 -3.27
C TYR A 262 -3.34 -0.65 -3.07
N GLY A 263 -3.39 -1.93 -2.77
CA GLY A 263 -4.62 -2.63 -2.41
C GLY A 263 -4.57 -3.19 -0.99
N VAL A 264 -5.72 -3.25 -0.33
CA VAL A 264 -5.89 -3.90 0.98
C VAL A 264 -7.16 -4.73 1.01
N THR A 265 -7.09 -5.87 1.68
CA THR A 265 -8.23 -6.76 1.90
C THR A 265 -8.19 -7.41 3.27
N GLN A 266 -9.35 -7.83 3.76
CA GLN A 266 -9.49 -8.77 4.86
C GLN A 266 -9.52 -10.19 4.29
N ILE A 267 -8.85 -11.12 4.94
CA ILE A 267 -8.84 -12.52 4.53
C ILE A 267 -10.13 -13.20 4.99
N ASN A 268 -10.72 -14.01 4.12
CA ASN A 268 -11.90 -14.81 4.45
C ASN A 268 -11.55 -15.78 5.58
N ASN A 269 -12.46 -15.95 6.56
CA ASN A 269 -12.26 -16.82 7.73
C ASN A 269 -10.97 -16.50 8.52
N CYS A 270 -10.58 -15.22 8.55
CA CYS A 270 -9.41 -14.77 9.30
C CYS A 270 -9.54 -15.03 10.81
N PRO A 271 -8.44 -15.16 11.55
CA PRO A 271 -8.45 -15.47 12.98
C PRO A 271 -9.20 -14.44 13.84
N ASN A 272 -9.12 -13.15 13.51
CA ASN A 272 -9.72 -12.07 14.28
C ASN A 272 -10.46 -11.04 13.39
N PRO A 273 -11.66 -11.36 12.89
CA PRO A 273 -12.39 -10.50 11.96
C PRO A 273 -12.82 -9.15 12.57
N GLU A 274 -13.05 -9.09 13.89
CA GLU A 274 -13.42 -7.85 14.58
C GLU A 274 -12.25 -6.88 14.66
N ALA A 275 -11.06 -7.35 15.06
CA ALA A 275 -9.84 -6.55 15.06
C ALA A 275 -9.45 -6.11 13.64
N ALA A 276 -9.61 -6.99 12.65
CA ALA A 276 -9.37 -6.66 11.24
C ALA A 276 -10.28 -5.54 10.75
N ALA A 277 -11.58 -5.61 11.04
CA ALA A 277 -12.54 -4.56 10.68
C ALA A 277 -12.23 -3.23 11.37
N ALA A 278 -11.87 -3.26 12.66
CA ALA A 278 -11.49 -2.06 13.40
C ALA A 278 -10.20 -1.42 12.83
N PHE A 279 -9.20 -2.23 12.49
CA PHE A 279 -7.97 -1.72 11.87
C PHE A 279 -8.21 -1.15 10.46
N LEU A 280 -9.05 -1.79 9.67
CA LEU A 280 -9.42 -1.27 8.34
C LEU A 280 -10.19 0.05 8.43
N GLN A 281 -11.08 0.22 9.42
CA GLN A 281 -11.70 1.52 9.69
C GLN A 281 -10.65 2.58 10.06
N PHE A 282 -9.68 2.23 10.90
CA PHE A 282 -8.57 3.10 11.27
C PHE A 282 -7.69 3.45 10.06
N LEU A 283 -7.28 2.45 9.26
CA LEU A 283 -6.45 2.61 8.06
C LEU A 283 -7.11 3.54 7.03
N LEU A 284 -8.43 3.35 6.78
CA LEU A 284 -9.17 4.08 5.74
C LEU A 284 -9.72 5.43 6.24
N SER A 285 -9.50 5.79 7.51
CA SER A 285 -9.87 7.10 8.05
C SER A 285 -8.94 8.19 7.52
N PRO A 286 -9.51 9.31 6.99
CA PRO A 286 -8.72 10.49 6.57
C PRO A 286 -7.91 11.14 7.69
N GLU A 287 -8.35 11.00 8.94
CA GLU A 287 -7.74 11.58 10.15
C GLU A 287 -6.67 10.69 10.78
N HIS A 288 -6.64 9.38 10.43
CA HIS A 288 -5.73 8.39 11.00
C HIS A 288 -4.82 7.75 9.94
N GLY A 289 -5.13 6.55 9.50
CA GLY A 289 -4.25 5.78 8.61
C GLY A 289 -3.93 6.47 7.28
N LEU A 290 -4.93 7.09 6.61
CA LEU A 290 -4.69 7.84 5.37
C LEU A 290 -3.84 9.11 5.61
N LYS A 291 -3.96 9.73 6.79
CA LYS A 291 -3.10 10.85 7.18
C LYS A 291 -1.64 10.39 7.35
N ILE A 292 -1.41 9.28 8.06
CA ILE A 292 -0.07 8.70 8.24
C ILE A 292 0.57 8.39 6.88
N LEU A 293 -0.16 7.77 5.95
CA LEU A 293 0.33 7.49 4.60
C LEU A 293 0.75 8.77 3.86
N ARG A 294 -0.09 9.82 3.91
CA ARG A 294 0.21 11.11 3.27
C ARG A 294 1.49 11.73 3.81
N GLU A 295 1.67 11.73 5.12
CA GLU A 295 2.85 12.30 5.79
C GLU A 295 4.12 11.49 5.47
N MET A 296 3.98 10.21 5.11
CA MET A 296 5.09 9.31 4.77
C MET A 296 5.32 9.14 3.26
N GLY A 297 4.80 10.05 2.43
CA GLY A 297 5.07 10.07 1.00
C GLY A 297 4.29 9.05 0.17
N GLN A 298 3.17 8.53 0.69
CA GLN A 298 2.22 7.67 -0.02
C GLN A 298 0.89 8.40 -0.19
N PRO A 299 0.63 9.08 -1.33
CA PRO A 299 -0.61 9.80 -1.55
C PRO A 299 -1.84 8.88 -1.38
N PRO A 300 -2.72 9.13 -0.40
CA PRO A 300 -3.91 8.32 -0.21
C PRO A 300 -5.03 8.70 -1.17
N PHE A 301 -5.90 7.75 -1.49
CA PHE A 301 -7.19 8.04 -2.09
C PHE A 301 -8.20 8.39 -0.99
N VAL A 302 -8.87 9.53 -1.12
CA VAL A 302 -9.88 10.02 -0.16
C VAL A 302 -11.14 10.43 -0.92
N PRO A 303 -12.23 9.64 -0.82
CA PRO A 303 -12.30 8.33 -0.18
C PRO A 303 -11.50 7.24 -0.93
N SER A 304 -11.14 6.18 -0.22
CA SER A 304 -10.62 4.95 -0.84
C SER A 304 -11.71 4.31 -1.72
N TRP A 305 -11.35 3.38 -2.64
CA TRP A 305 -12.33 2.93 -3.62
C TRP A 305 -12.19 1.45 -4.01
N VAL A 306 -13.27 0.89 -4.55
CA VAL A 306 -13.31 -0.44 -5.18
C VAL A 306 -13.80 -0.33 -6.63
N PRO A 307 -13.37 -1.24 -7.55
CA PRO A 307 -13.62 -1.11 -8.99
C PRO A 307 -14.97 -1.69 -9.43
N SER A 308 -15.76 -2.31 -8.55
CA SER A 308 -17.00 -2.96 -8.95
C SER A 308 -18.07 -2.94 -7.85
N LYS A 309 -19.32 -3.02 -8.30
CA LYS A 309 -20.49 -3.16 -7.42
C LYS A 309 -20.42 -4.45 -6.58
N GLU A 310 -19.94 -5.54 -7.15
CA GLU A 310 -19.80 -6.82 -6.44
C GLU A 310 -18.86 -6.68 -5.23
N MET A 311 -17.70 -6.05 -5.43
CA MET A 311 -16.77 -5.77 -4.32
C MET A 311 -17.39 -4.81 -3.30
N ALA A 312 -18.09 -3.75 -3.75
CA ALA A 312 -18.76 -2.80 -2.86
C ALA A 312 -19.85 -3.46 -2.00
N ASP A 313 -20.63 -4.37 -2.58
CA ASP A 313 -21.66 -5.12 -1.87
C ASP A 313 -21.06 -6.07 -0.84
N SER A 314 -19.87 -6.62 -1.10
CA SER A 314 -19.14 -7.56 -0.24
C SER A 314 -18.39 -6.90 0.94
N LEU A 315 -18.29 -5.57 0.96
CA LEU A 315 -17.61 -4.85 2.04
C LEU A 315 -18.36 -5.00 3.37
N PRO A 316 -17.64 -5.19 4.51
CA PRO A 316 -18.24 -5.11 5.83
C PRO A 316 -18.95 -3.77 6.05
N GLY A 317 -20.11 -3.80 6.72
CA GLY A 317 -20.95 -2.61 6.95
C GLY A 317 -20.20 -1.44 7.59
N ALA A 318 -19.26 -1.75 8.48
CA ALA A 318 -18.42 -0.76 9.15
C ALA A 318 -17.42 -0.02 8.23
N ILE A 319 -17.06 -0.61 7.08
CA ILE A 319 -16.08 -0.07 6.13
C ILE A 319 -16.77 0.64 4.95
N LYS A 320 -17.98 0.21 4.57
CA LYS A 320 -18.74 0.78 3.45
C LYS A 320 -18.77 2.32 3.39
N PRO A 321 -18.98 3.06 4.50
CA PRO A 321 -19.02 4.52 4.47
C PRO A 321 -17.69 5.21 4.12
N LEU A 322 -16.57 4.48 4.19
CA LEU A 322 -15.21 4.99 3.94
C LEU A 322 -14.72 4.70 2.52
N VAL A 323 -15.54 3.99 1.73
CA VAL A 323 -15.16 3.47 0.41
C VAL A 323 -16.21 3.83 -0.61
N GLU A 324 -15.79 4.32 -1.76
CA GLU A 324 -16.67 4.54 -2.91
C GLU A 324 -16.44 3.49 -4.01
N MET A 325 -17.42 3.33 -4.88
CA MET A 325 -17.23 2.59 -6.12
C MET A 325 -16.76 3.56 -7.21
N ARG A 326 -15.72 3.20 -7.94
CA ARG A 326 -15.24 3.89 -9.15
C ARG A 326 -15.19 2.90 -10.30
N ASP A 327 -15.77 3.27 -11.44
CA ASP A 327 -15.71 2.50 -12.69
C ASP A 327 -14.34 2.65 -13.37
#